data_cc30af0b958848110e3132ee5c2c3498
#
_entry.id   cc30af0b958848110e3132ee5c2c3498
#
_cell.length_a   1.000
_cell.length_b   1.000
_cell.length_c   1.000
_cell.angle_alpha   90.00
_cell.angle_beta   90.00
_cell.angle_gamma   90.00
#
_symmetry.space_group_name_H-M   'P 1'
#
loop_
_entity.id
_entity.type
_entity.pdbx_description
1 polymer ?
#
loop_
_entity_poly.entity_id
_entity_poly.type
_entity_poly.pdbx_seq_one_letter_code
_entity_poly.pdbx_strand_id
1 'polypeptide(L)'
;LVHCPDFSAPPTTKEGHTETYADTVKMAEEVRKQVGLGVRIVLGPHPAAFAHQFGAWIEESGKQGAERAVENYRDSISAALEFIHEGKAHAIGEVGRPHWPVTDTIWDLSNSLLLETMHLAQQEGVALQLHVEGELESTYRDMASMAQKSGLAANRLVRHYAPANISHEVTQGVTPSVLIGKGAIEELMSTVESCSHGFLLETDYMDDLRRPGAVLGPKTVPKRTKQLLEAGLDEDYLWKAHFELA
;
A
#
# COMPACT_ATOMS: atom_id res chain seq x y z
N LEU A 1 -0.19 -5.37 8.68
CA LEU A 1 0.75 -6.24 7.96
C LEU A 1 0.38 -6.24 6.47
N VAL A 2 1.33 -5.93 5.61
CA VAL A 2 1.16 -5.89 4.16
C VAL A 2 1.89 -7.08 3.56
N HIS A 3 1.24 -7.76 2.62
CA HIS A 3 1.88 -8.83 1.86
C HIS A 3 3.00 -8.27 0.97
N CYS A 4 4.19 -8.86 1.08
CA CYS A 4 5.32 -8.58 0.19
C CYS A 4 5.64 -9.85 -0.60
N PRO A 5 5.59 -9.83 -1.94
CA PRO A 5 5.89 -11.00 -2.75
C PRO A 5 7.39 -11.34 -2.73
N ASP A 6 7.73 -12.58 -2.96
CA ASP A 6 9.10 -12.92 -3.35
C ASP A 6 9.33 -12.45 -4.79
N PHE A 7 10.03 -11.34 -4.96
CA PHE A 7 10.33 -10.76 -6.29
C PHE A 7 11.20 -11.65 -7.16
N SER A 8 11.88 -12.66 -6.61
CA SER A 8 12.67 -13.63 -7.38
C SER A 8 11.82 -14.76 -7.96
N ALA A 9 10.67 -15.04 -7.37
CA ALA A 9 9.74 -16.09 -7.76
C ALA A 9 8.28 -15.71 -7.48
N PRO A 10 7.77 -14.61 -8.08
CA PRO A 10 6.41 -14.18 -7.82
C PRO A 10 5.40 -15.21 -8.37
N PRO A 11 4.24 -15.37 -7.71
CA PRO A 11 3.22 -16.30 -8.18
C PRO A 11 2.76 -16.01 -9.61
N THR A 12 2.40 -17.04 -10.34
CA THR A 12 1.99 -16.97 -11.75
C THR A 12 0.62 -17.60 -12.01
N THR A 13 -0.07 -17.98 -10.95
CA THR A 13 -1.43 -18.54 -10.96
C THR A 13 -2.21 -18.08 -9.74
N LYS A 14 -3.53 -18.17 -9.80
CA LYS A 14 -4.42 -17.83 -8.68
C LYS A 14 -4.13 -18.67 -7.43
N GLU A 15 -3.89 -19.95 -7.61
CA GLU A 15 -3.55 -20.88 -6.52
C GLU A 15 -2.25 -20.45 -5.82
N GLY A 16 -1.23 -20.08 -6.60
CA GLY A 16 0.04 -19.58 -6.07
C GLY A 16 -0.13 -18.29 -5.26
N HIS A 17 -0.98 -17.36 -5.73
CA HIS A 17 -1.33 -16.15 -4.96
C HIS A 17 -2.07 -16.53 -3.67
N THR A 18 -3.01 -17.44 -3.73
CA THR A 18 -3.77 -17.92 -2.56
C THR A 18 -2.84 -18.52 -1.50
N GLU A 19 -1.86 -19.33 -1.90
CA GLU A 19 -0.87 -19.93 -0.99
C GLU A 19 -0.02 -18.86 -0.29
N THR A 20 0.53 -17.91 -1.03
CA THR A 20 1.38 -16.84 -0.45
C THR A 20 0.57 -15.89 0.45
N TYR A 21 -0.69 -15.64 0.13
CA TYR A 21 -1.59 -14.85 0.99
C TYR A 21 -1.97 -15.59 2.27
N ALA A 22 -2.18 -16.91 2.19
CA ALA A 22 -2.42 -17.74 3.37
C ALA A 22 -1.22 -17.70 4.34
N ASP A 23 0.01 -17.70 3.84
CA ASP A 23 1.20 -17.55 4.67
C ASP A 23 1.25 -16.19 5.38
N THR A 24 0.88 -15.11 4.69
CA THR A 24 0.78 -13.76 5.29
C THR A 24 -0.29 -13.72 6.39
N VAL A 25 -1.44 -14.32 6.17
CA VAL A 25 -2.51 -14.43 7.18
C VAL A 25 -2.03 -15.23 8.40
N LYS A 26 -1.37 -16.36 8.18
CA LYS A 26 -0.80 -17.18 9.25
C LYS A 26 0.24 -16.41 10.07
N MET A 27 1.11 -15.66 9.40
CA MET A 27 2.07 -14.78 10.09
C MET A 27 1.36 -13.75 10.98
N ALA A 28 0.31 -13.11 10.49
CA ALA A 28 -0.48 -12.14 11.26
C ALA A 28 -1.14 -12.79 12.50
N GLU A 29 -1.62 -14.01 12.38
CA GLU A 29 -2.19 -14.76 13.53
C GLU A 29 -1.14 -15.04 14.60
N GLU A 30 0.06 -15.43 14.20
CA GLU A 30 1.17 -15.62 15.15
C GLU A 30 1.57 -14.31 15.83
N VAL A 31 1.62 -13.20 15.10
CA VAL A 31 1.87 -11.86 15.69
C VAL A 31 0.78 -11.49 16.71
N ARG A 32 -0.50 -11.68 16.37
CA ARG A 32 -1.62 -11.44 17.31
C ARG A 32 -1.46 -12.23 18.61
N LYS A 33 -1.10 -13.51 18.52
CA LYS A 33 -0.88 -14.38 19.69
C LYS A 33 0.30 -13.93 20.55
N GLN A 34 1.40 -13.50 19.92
CA GLN A 34 2.63 -13.15 20.63
C GLN A 34 2.58 -11.76 21.28
N VAL A 35 1.97 -10.77 20.63
CA VAL A 35 2.00 -9.37 21.09
C VAL A 35 0.66 -8.87 21.64
N GLY A 36 -0.44 -9.61 21.44
CA GLY A 36 -1.76 -9.24 21.93
C GLY A 36 -2.36 -7.98 21.26
N LEU A 37 -1.85 -7.58 20.09
CA LEU A 37 -2.33 -6.42 19.34
C LEU A 37 -3.26 -6.84 18.20
N GLY A 38 -4.19 -5.96 17.84
CA GLY A 38 -4.94 -6.08 16.59
C GLY A 38 -3.99 -6.00 15.40
N VAL A 39 -4.16 -6.87 14.41
CA VAL A 39 -3.38 -6.86 13.17
C VAL A 39 -4.35 -6.81 12.00
N ARG A 40 -4.26 -5.75 11.20
CA ARG A 40 -4.93 -5.67 9.91
C ARG A 40 -4.02 -6.27 8.83
N ILE A 41 -4.61 -6.86 7.81
CA ILE A 41 -3.90 -7.55 6.74
C ILE A 41 -4.29 -6.94 5.42
N VAL A 42 -3.29 -6.61 4.62
CA VAL A 42 -3.41 -6.05 3.27
C VAL A 42 -2.80 -7.03 2.29
N LEU A 43 -3.56 -7.44 1.28
CA LEU A 43 -3.17 -8.42 0.27
C LEU A 43 -3.39 -7.87 -1.13
N GLY A 44 -2.46 -8.09 -2.06
CA GLY A 44 -2.62 -7.67 -3.45
C GLY A 44 -1.37 -7.84 -4.30
N PRO A 45 -1.47 -7.59 -5.62
CA PRO A 45 -0.35 -7.68 -6.56
C PRO A 45 0.53 -6.43 -6.49
N HIS A 46 1.75 -6.59 -6.01
CA HIS A 46 2.71 -5.50 -5.98
C HIS A 46 3.07 -5.02 -7.39
N PRO A 47 3.06 -3.70 -7.69
CA PRO A 47 3.25 -3.18 -9.05
C PRO A 47 4.62 -3.50 -9.64
N ALA A 48 5.66 -3.66 -8.81
CA ALA A 48 6.97 -4.10 -9.29
C ALA A 48 6.93 -5.55 -9.80
N ALA A 49 6.24 -6.46 -9.09
CA ALA A 49 6.11 -7.84 -9.54
C ALA A 49 5.37 -7.90 -10.88
N PHE A 50 4.28 -7.15 -11.03
CA PHE A 50 3.55 -7.04 -12.29
C PHE A 50 4.45 -6.51 -13.43
N ALA A 51 5.14 -5.39 -13.23
CA ALA A 51 5.95 -4.78 -14.29
C ALA A 51 7.10 -5.70 -14.76
N HIS A 52 7.74 -6.43 -13.84
CA HIS A 52 8.79 -7.39 -14.17
C HIS A 52 8.24 -8.62 -14.90
N GLN A 53 7.12 -9.19 -14.43
CA GLN A 53 6.48 -10.32 -15.11
C GLN A 53 5.99 -9.93 -16.50
N PHE A 54 5.36 -8.76 -16.65
CA PHE A 54 4.92 -8.26 -17.94
C PHE A 54 6.08 -8.15 -18.93
N GLY A 55 7.20 -7.50 -18.50
CA GLY A 55 8.39 -7.38 -19.33
C GLY A 55 8.95 -8.75 -19.78
N ALA A 56 9.14 -9.67 -18.85
CA ALA A 56 9.66 -11.00 -19.14
C ALA A 56 8.73 -11.81 -20.07
N TRP A 57 7.44 -11.79 -19.81
CA TRP A 57 6.48 -12.61 -20.58
C TRP A 57 6.19 -12.05 -21.98
N ILE A 58 6.24 -10.72 -22.14
CA ILE A 58 6.13 -10.14 -23.50
C ILE A 58 7.37 -10.45 -24.34
N GLU A 59 8.55 -10.50 -23.75
CA GLU A 59 9.78 -10.94 -24.43
C GLU A 59 9.69 -12.41 -24.84
N GLU A 60 9.11 -13.28 -24.01
CA GLU A 60 8.95 -14.70 -24.23
C GLU A 60 7.92 -15.01 -25.32
N SER A 61 6.74 -14.42 -25.27
CA SER A 61 5.56 -14.83 -26.06
C SER A 61 4.72 -13.65 -26.62
N GLY A 62 5.29 -12.46 -26.67
CA GLY A 62 4.66 -11.29 -27.30
C GLY A 62 3.29 -10.94 -26.67
N LYS A 63 2.28 -10.77 -27.53
CA LYS A 63 0.93 -10.41 -27.09
C LYS A 63 0.31 -11.41 -26.09
N GLN A 64 0.57 -12.69 -26.26
CA GLN A 64 0.08 -13.74 -25.37
C GLN A 64 0.68 -13.61 -23.96
N GLY A 65 1.97 -13.27 -23.88
CA GLY A 65 2.62 -12.98 -22.59
C GLY A 65 2.04 -11.76 -21.89
N ALA A 66 1.72 -10.69 -22.64
CA ALA A 66 1.06 -9.52 -22.10
C ALA A 66 -0.33 -9.83 -21.53
N GLU A 67 -1.15 -10.59 -22.27
CA GLU A 67 -2.47 -11.02 -21.83
C GLU A 67 -2.37 -11.89 -20.56
N ARG A 68 -1.44 -12.81 -20.50
CA ARG A 68 -1.15 -13.63 -19.32
C ARG A 68 -0.78 -12.80 -18.10
N ALA A 69 0.05 -11.75 -18.25
CA ALA A 69 0.44 -10.90 -17.13
C ALA A 69 -0.75 -10.13 -16.55
N VAL A 70 -1.62 -9.63 -17.41
CA VAL A 70 -2.87 -8.95 -16.99
C VAL A 70 -3.80 -9.91 -16.26
N GLU A 71 -3.97 -11.13 -16.77
CA GLU A 71 -4.79 -12.16 -16.13
C GLU A 71 -4.22 -12.54 -14.75
N ASN A 72 -2.91 -12.76 -14.65
CA ASN A 72 -2.24 -13.05 -13.37
C ASN A 72 -2.43 -11.91 -12.34
N TYR A 73 -2.41 -10.65 -12.77
CA TYR A 73 -2.75 -9.52 -11.89
C TYR A 73 -4.17 -9.62 -11.36
N ARG A 74 -5.15 -9.89 -12.23
CA ARG A 74 -6.56 -10.06 -11.85
C ARG A 74 -6.80 -11.27 -10.97
N ASP A 75 -6.09 -12.37 -11.21
CA ASP A 75 -6.10 -13.56 -10.36
C ASP A 75 -5.62 -13.24 -8.94
N SER A 76 -4.57 -12.43 -8.83
CA SER A 76 -4.06 -11.95 -7.55
C SER A 76 -5.10 -11.11 -6.79
N ILE A 77 -5.78 -10.17 -7.46
CA ILE A 77 -6.88 -9.38 -6.87
C ILE A 77 -8.03 -10.29 -6.44
N SER A 78 -8.42 -11.25 -7.30
CA SER A 78 -9.48 -12.21 -6.99
C SER A 78 -9.15 -13.04 -5.75
N ALA A 79 -7.92 -13.54 -5.63
CA ALA A 79 -7.46 -14.27 -4.46
C ALA A 79 -7.50 -13.38 -3.19
N ALA A 80 -7.05 -12.12 -3.27
CA ALA A 80 -7.10 -11.18 -2.14
C ALA A 80 -8.54 -10.94 -1.65
N LEU A 81 -9.49 -10.77 -2.58
CA LEU A 81 -10.90 -10.59 -2.27
C LEU A 81 -11.51 -11.80 -1.56
N GLU A 82 -11.13 -13.02 -1.93
CA GLU A 82 -11.59 -14.22 -1.22
C GLU A 82 -11.22 -14.16 0.28
N PHE A 83 -9.99 -13.78 0.62
CA PHE A 83 -9.57 -13.58 2.01
C PHE A 83 -10.31 -12.43 2.69
N ILE A 84 -10.64 -11.37 1.96
CA ILE A 84 -11.42 -10.25 2.50
C ILE A 84 -12.87 -10.70 2.79
N HIS A 85 -13.53 -11.40 1.88
CA HIS A 85 -14.87 -11.94 2.06
C HIS A 85 -14.96 -12.95 3.21
N GLU A 86 -13.88 -13.70 3.45
CA GLU A 86 -13.76 -14.60 4.60
C GLU A 86 -13.45 -13.85 5.91
N GLY A 87 -13.25 -12.54 5.90
CA GLY A 87 -12.88 -11.73 7.07
C GLY A 87 -11.44 -11.95 7.55
N LYS A 88 -10.59 -12.56 6.73
CA LYS A 88 -9.17 -12.84 7.03
C LYS A 88 -8.25 -11.70 6.61
N ALA A 89 -8.62 -10.89 5.61
CA ALA A 89 -7.91 -9.69 5.18
C ALA A 89 -8.84 -8.47 5.21
N HIS A 90 -8.30 -7.25 5.05
CA HIS A 90 -9.02 -6.02 5.38
C HIS A 90 -8.93 -4.95 4.28
N ALA A 91 -7.91 -4.99 3.43
CA ALA A 91 -7.70 -4.06 2.34
C ALA A 91 -6.94 -4.72 1.19
N ILE A 92 -6.99 -4.13 0.01
CA ILE A 92 -6.22 -4.58 -1.15
C ILE A 92 -4.93 -3.76 -1.23
N GLY A 93 -3.78 -4.40 -1.45
CA GLY A 93 -2.47 -3.76 -1.61
C GLY A 93 -1.27 -4.68 -1.33
N GLU A 94 -0.08 -4.24 -1.65
CA GLU A 94 0.16 -2.97 -2.34
C GLU A 94 -0.22 -3.09 -3.80
N VAL A 95 -0.97 -2.12 -4.28
CA VAL A 95 -1.29 -1.96 -5.70
C VAL A 95 -0.82 -0.59 -6.17
N GLY A 96 -0.71 -0.37 -7.46
CA GLY A 96 -0.27 0.93 -7.93
C GLY A 96 0.45 0.85 -9.26
N ARG A 97 1.56 1.60 -9.33
CA ARG A 97 2.35 1.71 -10.56
C ARG A 97 3.85 1.75 -10.26
N PRO A 98 4.70 1.41 -11.24
CA PRO A 98 6.15 1.41 -11.05
C PRO A 98 6.67 2.80 -10.63
N HIS A 99 7.56 2.85 -9.65
CA HIS A 99 8.22 4.07 -9.18
C HIS A 99 9.59 4.31 -9.86
N TRP A 100 9.85 3.64 -10.98
CA TRP A 100 11.03 3.81 -11.83
C TRP A 100 10.63 3.95 -13.30
N PRO A 101 11.50 4.47 -14.17
CA PRO A 101 11.21 4.61 -15.61
C PRO A 101 10.88 3.25 -16.23
N VAL A 102 9.73 3.16 -16.87
CA VAL A 102 9.24 2.01 -17.65
C VAL A 102 8.79 2.49 -19.03
N THR A 103 8.44 1.55 -19.92
CA THR A 103 7.84 1.88 -21.20
C THR A 103 6.43 2.45 -21.02
N ASP A 104 5.97 3.29 -21.96
CA ASP A 104 4.61 3.83 -21.96
C ASP A 104 3.55 2.71 -21.87
N THR A 105 3.79 1.58 -22.53
CA THR A 105 2.90 0.42 -22.47
C THR A 105 2.72 -0.12 -21.05
N ILE A 106 3.80 -0.26 -20.28
CA ILE A 106 3.74 -0.72 -18.87
C ILE A 106 3.06 0.33 -18.01
N TRP A 107 3.39 1.61 -18.23
CA TRP A 107 2.80 2.72 -17.50
C TRP A 107 1.28 2.82 -17.71
N ASP A 108 0.82 2.83 -18.95
CA ASP A 108 -0.60 2.94 -19.29
C ASP A 108 -1.40 1.73 -18.79
N LEU A 109 -0.81 0.55 -18.90
CA LEU A 109 -1.45 -0.68 -18.42
C LEU A 109 -1.53 -0.71 -16.88
N SER A 110 -0.47 -0.29 -16.18
CA SER A 110 -0.49 -0.17 -14.72
C SER A 110 -1.57 0.81 -14.25
N ASN A 111 -1.72 1.95 -14.92
CA ASN A 111 -2.78 2.91 -14.63
C ASN A 111 -4.18 2.34 -14.91
N SER A 112 -4.35 1.60 -16.00
CA SER A 112 -5.62 0.94 -16.33
C SER A 112 -6.02 -0.10 -15.28
N LEU A 113 -5.09 -0.95 -14.86
CA LEU A 113 -5.30 -1.96 -13.84
C LEU A 113 -5.54 -1.35 -12.45
N LEU A 114 -4.83 -0.26 -12.12
CA LEU A 114 -5.07 0.47 -10.90
C LEU A 114 -6.47 1.08 -10.87
N LEU A 115 -6.94 1.68 -11.96
CA LEU A 115 -8.29 2.23 -12.05
C LEU A 115 -9.35 1.12 -11.97
N GLU A 116 -9.14 -0.03 -12.62
CA GLU A 116 -9.98 -1.23 -12.49
C GLU A 116 -10.07 -1.68 -11.02
N THR A 117 -8.93 -1.73 -10.33
CA THR A 117 -8.87 -2.11 -8.91
C THR A 117 -9.57 -1.09 -8.02
N MET A 118 -9.48 0.22 -8.32
CA MET A 118 -10.21 1.26 -7.59
C MET A 118 -11.73 1.12 -7.75
N HIS A 119 -12.23 0.81 -8.95
CA HIS A 119 -13.64 0.51 -9.16
C HIS A 119 -14.11 -0.69 -8.35
N LEU A 120 -13.30 -1.75 -8.34
CA LEU A 120 -13.61 -2.95 -7.57
C LEU A 120 -13.61 -2.67 -6.06
N ALA A 121 -12.61 -1.93 -5.56
CA ALA A 121 -12.54 -1.52 -4.15
C ALA A 121 -13.76 -0.67 -3.73
N GLN A 122 -14.27 0.17 -4.63
CA GLN A 122 -15.49 0.94 -4.40
C GLN A 122 -16.70 0.01 -4.27
N GLN A 123 -16.83 -1.00 -5.14
CA GLN A 123 -17.93 -1.96 -5.12
C GLN A 123 -17.90 -2.84 -3.85
N GLU A 124 -16.71 -3.27 -3.44
CA GLU A 124 -16.48 -4.11 -2.27
C GLU A 124 -16.43 -3.33 -0.95
N GLY A 125 -16.39 -1.99 -1.01
CA GLY A 125 -16.34 -1.13 0.18
C GLY A 125 -15.01 -1.23 0.96
N VAL A 126 -13.90 -1.58 0.30
CA VAL A 126 -12.58 -1.76 0.91
C VAL A 126 -11.62 -0.61 0.59
N ALA A 127 -10.55 -0.48 1.37
CA ALA A 127 -9.47 0.47 1.11
C ALA A 127 -8.40 -0.14 0.20
N LEU A 128 -7.59 0.75 -0.44
CA LEU A 128 -6.41 0.36 -1.22
C LEU A 128 -5.15 0.95 -0.61
N GLN A 129 -4.13 0.13 -0.39
CA GLN A 129 -2.79 0.61 -0.12
C GLN A 129 -2.01 0.75 -1.43
N LEU A 130 -1.49 1.96 -1.65
CA LEU A 130 -0.87 2.34 -2.90
C LEU A 130 0.65 2.35 -2.82
N HIS A 131 1.29 1.70 -3.78
CA HIS A 131 2.71 1.83 -4.09
C HIS A 131 2.86 2.60 -5.41
N VAL A 132 3.31 3.84 -5.32
CA VAL A 132 3.39 4.76 -6.46
C VAL A 132 4.70 5.56 -6.42
N GLU A 133 4.96 6.33 -7.46
CA GLU A 133 6.16 7.17 -7.58
C GLU A 133 6.25 8.24 -6.49
N GLY A 134 7.47 8.76 -6.29
CA GLY A 134 7.81 9.64 -5.18
C GLY A 134 7.45 11.13 -5.34
N GLU A 135 7.03 11.59 -6.52
CA GLU A 135 6.62 12.97 -6.73
C GLU A 135 5.45 13.32 -5.82
N LEU A 136 5.61 14.38 -5.04
CA LEU A 136 4.71 14.65 -3.93
C LEU A 136 3.31 15.09 -4.40
N GLU A 137 3.21 16.27 -5.01
CA GLU A 137 1.91 16.87 -5.32
C GLU A 137 1.26 16.29 -6.58
N SER A 138 2.04 16.04 -7.63
CA SER A 138 1.51 15.50 -8.87
C SER A 138 0.94 14.11 -8.70
N THR A 139 1.63 13.25 -7.94
CA THR A 139 1.17 11.90 -7.64
C THR A 139 -0.13 11.90 -6.83
N TYR A 140 -0.22 12.72 -5.78
CA TYR A 140 -1.46 12.82 -5.00
C TYR A 140 -2.64 13.35 -5.83
N ARG A 141 -2.41 14.38 -6.64
CA ARG A 141 -3.44 14.94 -7.53
C ARG A 141 -3.95 13.91 -8.52
N ASP A 142 -3.05 13.12 -9.08
CA ASP A 142 -3.40 12.06 -10.02
C ASP A 142 -4.18 10.93 -9.35
N MET A 143 -3.74 10.48 -8.17
CA MET A 143 -4.45 9.46 -7.38
C MET A 143 -5.85 9.93 -6.96
N ALA A 144 -5.99 11.17 -6.52
CA ALA A 144 -7.30 11.76 -6.19
C ALA A 144 -8.22 11.86 -7.42
N SER A 145 -7.65 12.21 -8.59
CA SER A 145 -8.40 12.21 -9.87
C SER A 145 -8.86 10.81 -10.27
N MET A 146 -8.02 9.79 -10.09
CA MET A 146 -8.39 8.39 -10.37
C MET A 146 -9.47 7.90 -9.39
N ALA A 147 -9.36 8.25 -8.11
CA ALA A 147 -10.39 7.97 -7.12
C ALA A 147 -11.74 8.56 -7.52
N GLN A 148 -11.75 9.84 -7.93
CA GLN A 148 -12.97 10.48 -8.42
C GLN A 148 -13.58 9.76 -9.64
N LYS A 149 -12.74 9.35 -10.61
CA LYS A 149 -13.20 8.62 -11.81
C LYS A 149 -13.78 7.26 -11.46
N SER A 150 -13.26 6.58 -10.45
CA SER A 150 -13.75 5.26 -10.00
C SER A 150 -14.94 5.34 -9.04
N GLY A 151 -15.27 6.53 -8.52
CA GLY A 151 -16.25 6.71 -7.46
C GLY A 151 -15.76 6.30 -6.07
N LEU A 152 -14.49 5.91 -5.92
CA LEU A 152 -13.89 5.58 -4.63
C LEU A 152 -13.59 6.88 -3.87
N ALA A 153 -13.92 6.95 -2.58
CA ALA A 153 -13.56 8.09 -1.75
C ALA A 153 -12.03 8.19 -1.62
N ALA A 154 -11.46 9.40 -1.82
CA ALA A 154 -10.00 9.58 -1.82
C ALA A 154 -9.32 9.12 -0.52
N ASN A 155 -9.99 9.24 0.62
CA ASN A 155 -9.48 8.77 1.91
C ASN A 155 -9.49 7.23 2.07
N ARG A 156 -10.03 6.48 1.12
CA ARG A 156 -9.89 5.03 1.01
C ARG A 156 -8.62 4.61 0.26
N LEU A 157 -7.92 5.58 -0.34
CA LEU A 157 -6.57 5.37 -0.87
C LEU A 157 -5.56 5.67 0.23
N VAL A 158 -4.74 4.72 0.58
CA VAL A 158 -3.63 4.87 1.54
C VAL A 158 -2.32 4.88 0.75
N ARG A 159 -1.71 6.07 0.60
CA ARG A 159 -0.40 6.16 -0.02
C ARG A 159 0.68 5.74 0.97
N HIS A 160 1.30 4.59 0.72
CA HIS A 160 2.46 4.14 1.49
C HIS A 160 3.71 4.97 1.13
N TYR A 161 4.72 4.91 1.99
CA TYR A 161 5.99 5.65 1.86
C TYR A 161 5.78 7.16 1.70
N ALA A 162 4.76 7.68 2.37
CA ALA A 162 4.42 9.09 2.29
C ALA A 162 5.43 9.96 3.06
N PRO A 163 5.80 11.14 2.53
CA PRO A 163 6.53 12.15 3.29
C PRO A 163 5.68 12.73 4.42
N ALA A 164 6.31 13.44 5.35
CA ALA A 164 5.66 13.97 6.53
C ALA A 164 4.84 15.25 6.30
N ASN A 165 4.92 15.86 5.11
CA ASN A 165 3.98 16.91 4.73
C ASN A 165 2.63 16.28 4.37
N ILE A 166 1.69 16.33 5.33
CA ILE A 166 0.38 15.70 5.25
C ILE A 166 -0.77 16.69 5.06
N SER A 167 -0.46 17.95 4.75
CA SER A 167 -1.49 18.98 4.52
C SER A 167 -2.50 18.53 3.46
N HIS A 168 -3.75 18.95 3.61
CA HIS A 168 -4.81 18.64 2.64
C HIS A 168 -4.48 19.15 1.23
N GLU A 169 -3.82 20.29 1.13
CA GLU A 169 -3.38 20.86 -0.14
C GLU A 169 -2.46 19.89 -0.91
N VAL A 170 -1.56 19.22 -0.19
CA VAL A 170 -0.65 18.22 -0.77
C VAL A 170 -1.36 16.90 -1.02
N THR A 171 -2.05 16.36 -0.02
CA THR A 171 -2.61 15.00 -0.05
C THR A 171 -3.87 14.87 -0.90
N GLN A 172 -4.57 15.98 -1.19
CA GLN A 172 -5.82 16.00 -1.97
C GLN A 172 -6.89 15.03 -1.41
N GLY A 173 -6.84 14.76 -0.10
CA GLY A 173 -7.75 13.85 0.59
C GLY A 173 -7.36 12.37 0.56
N VAL A 174 -6.27 12.01 -0.11
CA VAL A 174 -5.66 10.66 -0.02
C VAL A 174 -4.99 10.50 1.35
N THR A 175 -5.22 9.41 2.03
CA THR A 175 -4.64 9.13 3.35
C THR A 175 -3.13 8.84 3.23
N PRO A 176 -2.26 9.66 3.84
CA PRO A 176 -0.82 9.39 3.84
C PRO A 176 -0.46 8.35 4.92
N SER A 177 0.30 7.32 4.56
CA SER A 177 1.02 6.47 5.50
C SER A 177 2.46 6.96 5.56
N VAL A 178 2.78 7.69 6.63
CA VAL A 178 4.02 8.46 6.74
C VAL A 178 5.18 7.57 7.15
N LEU A 179 6.22 7.54 6.32
CA LEU A 179 7.50 6.93 6.71
C LEU A 179 8.14 7.76 7.82
N ILE A 180 7.92 7.37 9.08
CA ILE A 180 8.25 8.17 10.26
C ILE A 180 9.73 8.09 10.65
N GLY A 181 10.60 8.52 9.72
CA GLY A 181 12.05 8.56 9.88
C GLY A 181 12.58 9.71 10.75
N LYS A 182 13.89 9.94 10.63
CA LYS A 182 14.54 11.07 11.31
C LYS A 182 14.12 12.38 10.61
N GLY A 183 13.71 13.36 11.40
CA GLY A 183 13.28 14.69 10.89
C GLY A 183 11.81 14.78 10.51
N ALA A 184 11.08 13.68 10.43
CA ALA A 184 9.68 13.68 10.04
C ALA A 184 8.75 14.34 11.08
N ILE A 185 9.16 14.40 12.37
CA ILE A 185 8.30 14.92 13.45
C ILE A 185 7.99 16.41 13.26
N GLU A 186 9.00 17.23 12.97
CA GLU A 186 8.84 18.68 12.82
C GLU A 186 7.91 19.02 11.65
N GLU A 187 8.09 18.34 10.52
CA GLU A 187 7.27 18.54 9.32
C GLU A 187 5.83 18.06 9.54
N LEU A 188 5.65 16.89 10.16
CA LEU A 188 4.33 16.37 10.50
C LEU A 188 3.59 17.31 11.45
N MET A 189 4.25 17.78 12.53
CA MET A 189 3.67 18.74 13.46
C MET A 189 3.24 20.04 12.78
N SER A 190 3.99 20.51 11.77
CA SER A 190 3.67 21.75 11.05
C SER A 190 2.48 21.63 10.10
N THR A 191 2.09 20.43 9.71
CA THR A 191 1.05 20.19 8.69
C THR A 191 -0.17 19.41 9.18
N VAL A 192 -0.11 18.84 10.39
CA VAL A 192 -1.15 17.96 10.93
C VAL A 192 -2.50 18.65 11.09
N GLU A 193 -2.53 19.92 11.50
CA GLU A 193 -3.77 20.68 11.68
C GLU A 193 -4.53 20.89 10.36
N SER A 194 -3.82 20.90 9.22
CA SER A 194 -4.42 21.01 7.90
C SER A 194 -4.74 19.66 7.24
N CYS A 195 -4.47 18.54 7.93
CA CYS A 195 -4.79 17.20 7.46
C CYS A 195 -6.25 16.84 7.77
N SER A 196 -7.12 16.88 6.76
CA SER A 196 -8.57 16.70 6.95
C SER A 196 -9.00 15.26 7.28
N HIS A 197 -8.24 14.26 6.82
CA HIS A 197 -8.65 12.85 6.93
C HIS A 197 -7.83 12.03 7.93
N GLY A 198 -6.74 12.62 8.47
CA GLY A 198 -5.80 11.92 9.33
C GLY A 198 -4.69 11.23 8.51
N PHE A 199 -3.85 10.48 9.19
CA PHE A 199 -2.66 9.85 8.63
C PHE A 199 -2.38 8.52 9.32
N LEU A 200 -1.55 7.69 8.71
CA LEU A 200 -0.95 6.50 9.31
C LEU A 200 0.55 6.72 9.52
N LEU A 201 1.16 5.92 10.37
CA LEU A 201 2.62 5.89 10.57
C LEU A 201 3.16 4.54 10.15
N GLU A 202 4.27 4.54 9.41
CA GLU A 202 4.86 3.30 8.93
C GLU A 202 6.38 3.27 9.06
N THR A 203 6.95 2.09 8.86
CA THR A 203 8.38 1.84 8.84
C THR A 203 8.89 1.34 7.50
N ASP A 204 8.01 0.90 6.63
CA ASP A 204 8.37 0.13 5.42
C ASP A 204 9.33 -1.03 5.73
N TYR A 205 9.16 -1.64 6.91
CA TYR A 205 10.05 -2.71 7.36
C TYR A 205 9.83 -3.97 6.53
N MET A 206 10.91 -4.42 5.91
CA MET A 206 10.97 -5.70 5.22
C MET A 206 12.01 -6.61 5.86
N ASP A 207 11.69 -7.89 5.94
CA ASP A 207 12.61 -8.94 6.42
C ASP A 207 13.54 -9.43 5.28
N ASP A 208 14.17 -8.49 4.57
CA ASP A 208 15.11 -8.78 3.49
C ASP A 208 16.56 -8.66 3.96
N LEU A 209 17.20 -9.78 4.23
CA LEU A 209 18.59 -9.84 4.65
C LEU A 209 19.59 -9.30 3.62
N ARG A 210 19.18 -9.15 2.36
CA ARG A 210 20.01 -8.57 1.28
C ARG A 210 20.10 -7.05 1.37
N ARG A 211 19.17 -6.41 2.07
CA ARG A 211 19.08 -4.96 2.22
C ARG A 211 18.94 -4.52 3.68
N PRO A 212 19.85 -4.96 4.57
CA PRO A 212 19.75 -4.62 5.99
C PRO A 212 19.83 -3.09 6.17
N GLY A 213 18.89 -2.52 6.89
CA GLY A 213 18.83 -1.09 7.16
C GLY A 213 18.30 -0.21 6.00
N ALA A 214 17.81 -0.81 4.92
CA ALA A 214 17.17 -0.06 3.83
C ALA A 214 15.84 0.59 4.25
N VAL A 215 15.25 0.14 5.34
CA VAL A 215 13.97 0.55 5.91
C VAL A 215 14.11 0.82 7.41
N LEU A 216 13.09 1.44 8.01
CA LEU A 216 13.09 1.71 9.44
C LEU A 216 12.79 0.43 10.24
N GLY A 217 13.42 0.26 11.39
CA GLY A 217 13.14 -0.89 12.27
C GLY A 217 11.74 -0.80 12.90
N PRO A 218 11.10 -1.94 13.24
CA PRO A 218 9.72 -1.98 13.75
C PRO A 218 9.48 -1.15 15.00
N LYS A 219 10.50 -0.93 15.84
CA LYS A 219 10.44 -0.10 17.05
C LYS A 219 10.36 1.40 16.76
N THR A 220 10.49 1.82 15.49
CA THR A 220 10.49 3.25 15.12
C THR A 220 9.11 3.87 15.33
N VAL A 221 8.02 3.23 14.89
CA VAL A 221 6.66 3.78 15.08
C VAL A 221 6.36 4.03 16.57
N PRO A 222 6.44 3.07 17.50
CA PRO A 222 6.18 3.35 18.91
C PRO A 222 7.08 4.45 19.49
N LYS A 223 8.36 4.48 19.11
CA LYS A 223 9.29 5.53 19.54
C LYS A 223 8.86 6.91 19.03
N ARG A 224 8.45 7.02 17.77
CA ARG A 224 8.02 8.29 17.16
C ARG A 224 6.66 8.74 17.68
N THR A 225 5.73 7.82 17.92
CA THR A 225 4.46 8.12 18.60
C THR A 225 4.70 8.81 19.94
N LYS A 226 5.61 8.26 20.76
CA LYS A 226 5.99 8.89 22.02
C LYS A 226 6.61 10.29 21.83
N GLN A 227 7.47 10.47 20.84
CA GLN A 227 8.09 11.78 20.55
C GLN A 227 7.07 12.80 20.02
N LEU A 228 6.05 12.38 19.27
CA LEU A 228 4.95 13.25 18.82
C LEU A 228 4.13 13.75 20.02
N LEU A 229 3.82 12.88 20.99
CA LEU A 229 3.18 13.27 22.25
C LEU A 229 4.05 14.25 23.05
N GLU A 230 5.33 13.97 23.20
CA GLU A 230 6.30 14.85 23.89
C GLU A 230 6.45 16.21 23.19
N ALA A 231 6.26 16.26 21.86
CA ALA A 231 6.23 17.49 21.07
C ALA A 231 4.89 18.26 21.16
N GLY A 232 3.89 17.69 21.84
CA GLY A 232 2.59 18.35 22.06
C GLY A 232 1.52 18.01 21.03
N LEU A 233 1.69 16.96 20.24
CA LEU A 233 0.61 16.48 19.38
C LEU A 233 -0.53 15.96 20.24
N ASP A 234 -1.77 16.40 19.93
CA ASP A 234 -2.97 15.94 20.61
C ASP A 234 -3.13 14.41 20.44
N GLU A 235 -3.49 13.73 21.54
CA GLU A 235 -3.69 12.28 21.57
C GLU A 235 -4.76 11.81 20.57
N ASP A 236 -5.75 12.63 20.27
CA ASP A 236 -6.83 12.29 19.32
C ASP A 236 -6.28 12.01 17.91
N TYR A 237 -5.25 12.76 17.46
CA TYR A 237 -4.60 12.45 16.18
C TYR A 237 -3.92 11.09 16.17
N LEU A 238 -3.27 10.72 17.28
CA LEU A 238 -2.57 9.46 17.39
C LEU A 238 -3.55 8.29 17.59
N TRP A 239 -4.62 8.52 18.33
CA TRP A 239 -5.69 7.53 18.44
C TRP A 239 -6.31 7.23 17.07
N LYS A 240 -6.59 8.27 16.31
CA LYS A 240 -7.07 8.13 14.94
C LYS A 240 -6.09 7.36 14.06
N ALA A 241 -4.79 7.70 14.11
CA ALA A 241 -3.75 7.06 13.30
C ALA A 241 -3.51 5.58 13.64
N HIS A 242 -3.66 5.19 14.92
CA HIS A 242 -3.32 3.85 15.38
C HIS A 242 -4.52 2.93 15.57
N PHE A 243 -5.72 3.45 15.58
CA PHE A 243 -6.93 2.68 15.90
C PHE A 243 -8.04 2.88 14.87
N GLU A 244 -8.45 4.12 14.59
CA GLU A 244 -9.62 4.36 13.74
C GLU A 244 -9.34 4.13 12.25
N LEU A 245 -8.15 4.52 11.78
CA LEU A 245 -7.74 4.40 10.39
C LEU A 245 -6.96 3.09 10.10
N ALA A 246 -6.43 2.44 11.11
CA ALA A 246 -5.57 1.26 10.98
C ALA A 246 -6.35 -0.06 10.79
#